data_597c7ef0121f9653643f306f138ca174
#
_entry.id   597c7ef0121f9653643f306f138ca174
#
_cell.length_a   1.000
_cell.length_b   1.000
_cell.length_c   1.000
_cell.angle_alpha   90.00
_cell.angle_beta   90.00
_cell.angle_gamma   90.00
#
_symmetry.space_group_name_H-M   'P 1'
#
loop_
_entity.id
_entity.type
_entity.pdbx_description
1 polymer ?
#
loop_
_entity_poly.entity_id
_entity_poly.type
_entity_poly.pdbx_seq_one_letter_code
_entity_poly.pdbx_strand_id
1 'polypeptide(L)'
;SDDDGDDDEADVQNWYIDQVFRDLQKDIAEYYNISESAASSKLYTEGLKIYCAMDEKAQTYLENAALNIDKSNDPDLQIASTIMGYDGRVIATVGSSTKKEGALSWDRSYNSVLQPGSSIKPVVVYPYAIESKKLYFSSMVLDEPLDNYRTNESGQLVSGPNNAYGYYNGNMSLPDAIEWSSNATAAQTMELIGGPSVAYQQVITKMGFKNLTEQDSQNTGALSIGGMNGGVTVREMAAAYTYLGNGGLYYEPYTYYYVTDSEDNIIIDNRDAVPKQAYSAETAGIMNRLLHYNVTNSAHTNAHYAQISGWDIIGKTGTTDDDKDSWFCGCSPYAVMATWCGFDKPKTISYSGRTTATKFFANVMGKYLKGKENKEYKISDNLIEATYNPTTGLIVSTDNISGRYVGYYTEDNMPSSGGSYYSGNYEYGSDASNSSSYYNPNYSGDNSGNNYGGDTSNSGGDNSGGDTSGGGDNSGGEPSGGGDNSGGEPSGGGES
;
A
#
# COMPACT_ATOMS: atom_id res chain seq x y z
N SER A 1 55.02 -9.89 -25.14
CA SER A 1 53.69 -10.22 -25.61
C SER A 1 52.73 -9.97 -24.45
N ASP A 2 52.26 -8.76 -24.46
CA ASP A 2 51.25 -8.29 -23.53
C ASP A 2 49.91 -8.93 -23.99
N ASP A 3 49.42 -9.81 -23.18
CA ASP A 3 48.11 -10.41 -23.27
C ASP A 3 47.15 -9.44 -22.53
N ASP A 4 46.74 -8.40 -23.25
CA ASP A 4 45.65 -7.56 -22.81
C ASP A 4 44.37 -8.40 -22.90
N GLY A 5 44.09 -9.08 -21.80
CA GLY A 5 42.79 -9.67 -21.53
C GLY A 5 41.74 -8.57 -21.52
N ASP A 6 41.17 -8.33 -22.67
CA ASP A 6 39.87 -7.65 -22.81
C ASP A 6 38.85 -8.57 -22.11
N ASP A 7 38.73 -8.43 -20.79
CA ASP A 7 37.57 -8.94 -20.07
C ASP A 7 36.37 -8.17 -20.63
N ASP A 8 35.65 -8.79 -21.57
CA ASP A 8 34.30 -8.40 -21.96
C ASP A 8 33.41 -8.41 -20.70
N GLU A 9 33.54 -7.40 -19.84
CA GLU A 9 32.53 -7.07 -18.83
C GLU A 9 31.26 -6.80 -19.64
N ALA A 10 30.39 -7.77 -19.74
CA ALA A 10 29.09 -7.64 -20.33
C ALA A 10 28.44 -6.35 -19.75
N ASP A 11 28.19 -5.39 -20.63
CA ASP A 11 27.73 -4.06 -20.25
C ASP A 11 26.44 -4.18 -19.43
N VAL A 12 26.54 -4.03 -18.09
CA VAL A 12 25.45 -4.27 -17.16
C VAL A 12 24.44 -3.14 -17.29
N GLN A 13 23.39 -3.39 -18.05
CA GLN A 13 22.30 -2.44 -18.25
C GLN A 13 21.62 -2.06 -16.92
N ASN A 14 21.01 -0.88 -16.84
CA ASN A 14 20.25 -0.43 -15.68
C ASN A 14 18.98 -1.27 -15.46
N TRP A 15 18.32 -1.11 -14.29
CA TRP A 15 17.10 -1.86 -13.93
C TRP A 15 15.95 -1.66 -14.91
N TYR A 16 15.86 -0.47 -15.51
CA TYR A 16 14.81 -0.13 -16.46
C TYR A 16 14.91 -0.96 -17.75
N ILE A 17 16.11 -1.07 -18.31
CA ILE A 17 16.35 -1.83 -19.53
C ILE A 17 16.03 -3.31 -19.33
N ASP A 18 16.34 -3.88 -18.18
CA ASP A 18 15.92 -5.25 -17.87
C ASP A 18 14.39 -5.41 -17.93
N GLN A 19 13.62 -4.44 -17.42
CA GLN A 19 12.16 -4.49 -17.53
C GLN A 19 11.68 -4.32 -18.97
N VAL A 20 12.33 -3.47 -19.77
CA VAL A 20 12.05 -3.36 -21.22
C VAL A 20 12.20 -4.71 -21.90
N PHE A 21 13.28 -5.44 -21.65
CA PHE A 21 13.47 -6.78 -22.20
C PHE A 21 12.39 -7.76 -21.78
N ARG A 22 11.98 -7.74 -20.50
CA ARG A 22 10.92 -8.63 -19.98
C ARG A 22 9.56 -8.33 -20.57
N ASP A 23 9.21 -7.04 -20.70
CA ASP A 23 7.96 -6.61 -21.34
C ASP A 23 7.96 -6.99 -22.82
N LEU A 24 9.02 -6.67 -23.54
CA LEU A 24 9.16 -7.00 -24.98
C LEU A 24 9.10 -8.50 -25.25
N GLN A 25 9.72 -9.31 -24.39
CA GLN A 25 9.67 -10.77 -24.54
C GLN A 25 8.23 -11.27 -24.56
N LYS A 26 7.39 -10.76 -23.68
CA LYS A 26 5.96 -11.11 -23.61
C LYS A 26 5.19 -10.58 -24.80
N ASP A 27 5.35 -9.30 -25.10
CA ASP A 27 4.59 -8.61 -26.13
C ASP A 27 4.92 -9.14 -27.52
N ILE A 28 6.19 -9.48 -27.79
CA ILE A 28 6.63 -10.13 -29.04
C ILE A 28 6.11 -11.56 -29.13
N ALA A 29 6.12 -12.30 -28.00
CA ALA A 29 5.55 -13.64 -27.96
C ALA A 29 4.07 -13.62 -28.32
N GLU A 30 3.31 -12.65 -27.78
CA GLU A 30 1.89 -12.45 -28.09
C GLU A 30 1.68 -12.00 -29.54
N TYR A 31 2.40 -10.99 -29.99
CA TYR A 31 2.27 -10.42 -31.34
C TYR A 31 2.51 -11.46 -32.45
N TYR A 32 3.56 -12.29 -32.32
CA TYR A 32 3.87 -13.33 -33.29
C TYR A 32 3.23 -14.69 -32.98
N ASN A 33 2.52 -14.82 -31.85
CA ASN A 33 1.96 -16.09 -31.34
C ASN A 33 3.02 -17.20 -31.25
N ILE A 34 4.13 -16.88 -30.58
CA ILE A 34 5.29 -17.77 -30.37
C ILE A 34 5.61 -17.92 -28.88
N SER A 35 6.51 -18.84 -28.54
CA SER A 35 6.97 -18.97 -27.15
C SER A 35 7.84 -17.76 -26.73
N GLU A 36 7.88 -17.45 -25.41
CA GLU A 36 8.76 -16.40 -24.88
C GLU A 36 10.24 -16.68 -25.19
N SER A 37 10.68 -17.94 -25.23
CA SER A 37 12.04 -18.31 -25.64
C SER A 37 12.33 -17.93 -27.10
N ALA A 38 11.38 -18.14 -28.03
CA ALA A 38 11.50 -17.72 -29.41
C ALA A 38 11.48 -16.20 -29.54
N ALA A 39 10.64 -15.52 -28.76
CA ALA A 39 10.59 -14.06 -28.70
C ALA A 39 11.91 -13.47 -28.20
N SER A 40 12.53 -14.08 -27.18
CA SER A 40 13.86 -13.68 -26.71
C SER A 40 14.91 -13.76 -27.81
N SER A 41 14.90 -14.84 -28.60
CA SER A 41 15.83 -14.97 -29.76
C SER A 41 15.62 -13.87 -30.80
N LYS A 42 14.36 -13.52 -31.09
CA LYS A 42 14.03 -12.42 -32.02
C LYS A 42 14.55 -11.05 -31.55
N LEU A 43 14.47 -10.77 -30.25
CA LEU A 43 15.00 -9.54 -29.65
C LEU A 43 16.49 -9.30 -29.98
N TYR A 44 17.28 -10.36 -30.07
CA TYR A 44 18.71 -10.26 -30.34
C TYR A 44 19.09 -10.38 -31.82
N THR A 45 18.20 -10.89 -32.68
CA THR A 45 18.60 -11.27 -34.07
C THR A 45 17.91 -10.47 -35.17
N GLU A 46 16.78 -9.81 -34.89
CA GLU A 46 15.96 -9.19 -35.96
C GLU A 46 16.20 -7.69 -36.15
N GLY A 47 17.15 -7.11 -35.43
CA GLY A 47 17.49 -5.68 -35.60
C GLY A 47 16.35 -4.75 -35.16
N LEU A 48 15.59 -5.13 -34.17
CA LEU A 48 14.48 -4.31 -33.66
C LEU A 48 14.98 -3.01 -33.04
N LYS A 49 14.27 -1.93 -33.30
CA LYS A 49 14.54 -0.62 -32.70
C LYS A 49 13.47 -0.34 -31.64
N ILE A 50 13.91 -0.14 -30.40
CA ILE A 50 13.04 0.01 -29.22
C ILE A 50 13.08 1.46 -28.75
N TYR A 51 11.93 2.11 -28.72
CA TYR A 51 11.79 3.50 -28.26
C TYR A 51 11.30 3.51 -26.82
N CYS A 52 12.25 3.52 -25.90
CA CYS A 52 11.99 3.44 -24.47
C CYS A 52 11.22 4.65 -23.93
N ALA A 53 10.40 4.42 -22.92
CA ALA A 53 9.63 5.46 -22.24
C ALA A 53 10.33 6.03 -20.98
N MET A 54 11.59 5.67 -20.76
CA MET A 54 12.42 6.04 -19.62
C MET A 54 12.69 7.56 -19.58
N ASP A 55 12.66 8.13 -18.38
CA ASP A 55 13.30 9.40 -18.07
C ASP A 55 14.69 9.10 -17.47
N GLU A 56 15.76 9.32 -18.24
CA GLU A 56 17.13 9.00 -17.84
C GLU A 56 17.55 9.71 -16.56
N LYS A 57 17.10 10.95 -16.33
CA LYS A 57 17.43 11.70 -15.11
C LYS A 57 16.71 11.12 -13.91
N ALA A 58 15.44 10.78 -14.08
CA ALA A 58 14.66 10.14 -13.00
C ALA A 58 15.24 8.76 -12.67
N GLN A 59 15.64 7.98 -13.68
CA GLN A 59 16.28 6.66 -13.50
C GLN A 59 17.58 6.81 -12.71
N THR A 60 18.46 7.72 -13.13
CA THR A 60 19.72 7.99 -12.44
C THR A 60 19.49 8.43 -10.98
N TYR A 61 18.53 9.31 -10.73
CA TYR A 61 18.21 9.75 -9.37
C TYR A 61 17.69 8.60 -8.50
N LEU A 62 16.85 7.75 -9.06
CA LEU A 62 16.23 6.63 -8.38
C LEU A 62 17.28 5.58 -7.99
N GLU A 63 18.13 5.16 -8.93
CA GLU A 63 19.20 4.19 -8.67
C GLU A 63 20.22 4.72 -7.67
N ASN A 64 20.69 5.95 -7.83
CA ASN A 64 21.61 6.56 -6.88
C ASN A 64 20.99 6.69 -5.48
N ALA A 65 19.72 7.02 -5.36
CA ALA A 65 19.05 7.08 -4.07
C ALA A 65 18.95 5.69 -3.42
N ALA A 66 18.66 4.65 -4.21
CA ALA A 66 18.57 3.28 -3.71
C ALA A 66 19.91 2.75 -3.14
N LEU A 67 21.01 3.05 -3.82
CA LEU A 67 22.37 2.69 -3.36
C LEU A 67 22.77 3.41 -2.06
N ASN A 68 22.12 4.53 -1.73
CA ASN A 68 22.48 5.40 -0.61
C ASN A 68 21.41 5.46 0.50
N ILE A 69 20.54 4.46 0.60
CA ILE A 69 19.62 4.37 1.75
C ILE A 69 20.41 4.10 3.03
N ASP A 70 19.90 4.61 4.15
CA ASP A 70 20.51 4.33 5.47
C ASP A 70 20.28 2.87 5.87
N LYS A 71 21.35 2.12 5.99
CA LYS A 71 21.39 0.70 6.40
C LYS A 71 22.07 0.49 7.75
N SER A 72 22.30 1.55 8.52
CA SER A 72 23.08 1.47 9.78
C SER A 72 22.49 0.48 10.79
N ASN A 73 21.16 0.37 10.87
CA ASN A 73 20.47 -0.57 11.74
C ASN A 73 19.94 -1.82 11.03
N ASP A 74 19.92 -1.80 9.70
CA ASP A 74 19.40 -2.85 8.82
C ASP A 74 20.36 -3.08 7.63
N PRO A 75 21.54 -3.70 7.83
CA PRO A 75 22.59 -3.78 6.80
C PRO A 75 22.13 -4.43 5.48
N ASP A 76 21.22 -5.40 5.56
CA ASP A 76 20.71 -6.14 4.40
C ASP A 76 19.38 -5.58 3.85
N LEU A 77 18.94 -4.42 4.35
CA LEU A 77 17.68 -3.82 3.92
C LEU A 77 17.69 -3.59 2.41
N GLN A 78 16.67 -4.11 1.75
CA GLN A 78 16.43 -3.91 0.34
C GLN A 78 15.40 -2.80 0.12
N ILE A 79 15.46 -2.21 -1.07
CA ILE A 79 14.46 -1.26 -1.56
C ILE A 79 14.11 -1.61 -3.00
N ALA A 80 12.84 -1.44 -3.33
CA ALA A 80 12.35 -1.52 -4.70
C ALA A 80 11.36 -0.37 -4.93
N SER A 81 11.41 0.24 -6.09
CA SER A 81 10.55 1.38 -6.38
C SER A 81 10.29 1.53 -7.88
N THR A 82 9.09 2.02 -8.22
CA THR A 82 8.69 2.36 -9.58
C THR A 82 8.06 3.74 -9.59
N ILE A 83 8.55 4.62 -10.48
CA ILE A 83 7.93 5.90 -10.82
C ILE A 83 7.13 5.71 -12.09
N MET A 84 5.87 6.16 -12.10
CA MET A 84 4.93 5.94 -13.21
C MET A 84 4.17 7.21 -13.56
N GLY A 85 4.00 7.47 -14.83
CA GLY A 85 3.12 8.51 -15.36
C GLY A 85 1.64 8.13 -15.19
N TYR A 86 0.78 9.11 -15.25
CA TYR A 86 -0.67 8.92 -15.18
C TYR A 86 -1.29 8.27 -16.42
N ASP A 87 -0.48 8.02 -17.44
CA ASP A 87 -0.78 7.30 -18.66
C ASP A 87 -0.30 5.83 -18.66
N GLY A 88 0.19 5.33 -17.52
CA GLY A 88 0.73 3.97 -17.37
C GLY A 88 2.20 3.83 -17.77
N ARG A 89 2.83 4.89 -18.25
CA ARG A 89 4.24 4.91 -18.61
C ARG A 89 5.14 4.71 -17.39
N VAL A 90 5.95 3.67 -17.36
CA VAL A 90 7.03 3.53 -16.40
C VAL A 90 8.10 4.57 -16.71
N ILE A 91 8.34 5.49 -15.77
CA ILE A 91 9.30 6.60 -15.94
C ILE A 91 10.70 6.17 -15.48
N ALA A 92 10.76 5.46 -14.36
CA ALA A 92 11.98 4.93 -13.75
C ALA A 92 11.65 3.76 -12.82
N THR A 93 12.61 2.85 -12.62
CA THR A 93 12.44 1.71 -11.72
C THR A 93 13.78 1.26 -11.12
N VAL A 94 13.73 0.70 -9.91
CA VAL A 94 14.88 0.10 -9.23
C VAL A 94 14.45 -1.12 -8.44
N GLY A 95 15.21 -2.19 -8.55
CA GLY A 95 14.90 -3.49 -7.91
C GLY A 95 15.77 -3.85 -6.71
N SER A 96 16.75 -3.02 -6.34
CA SER A 96 17.65 -3.34 -5.23
C SER A 96 18.30 -2.09 -4.63
N SER A 97 18.73 -2.21 -3.40
CA SER A 97 19.58 -1.26 -2.69
C SER A 97 21.09 -1.58 -2.81
N THR A 98 21.47 -2.49 -3.71
CA THR A 98 22.85 -2.85 -4.03
C THR A 98 23.14 -2.59 -5.50
N LYS A 99 24.43 -2.45 -5.84
CA LYS A 99 24.85 -2.31 -7.23
C LYS A 99 24.40 -3.54 -8.02
N LYS A 100 23.87 -3.35 -9.21
CA LYS A 100 23.50 -4.41 -10.13
C LYS A 100 24.77 -5.03 -10.71
N GLU A 101 24.88 -6.36 -10.67
CA GLU A 101 26.09 -7.09 -11.07
C GLU A 101 25.93 -7.85 -12.40
N GLY A 102 24.71 -7.99 -12.92
CA GLY A 102 24.46 -8.73 -14.15
C GLY A 102 23.16 -8.30 -14.84
N ALA A 103 23.04 -8.68 -16.11
CA ALA A 103 21.82 -8.51 -16.89
C ALA A 103 20.68 -9.37 -16.31
N LEU A 104 19.45 -8.89 -16.44
CA LEU A 104 18.22 -9.57 -16.02
C LEU A 104 18.25 -10.08 -14.57
N SER A 105 18.99 -9.38 -13.69
CA SER A 105 19.06 -9.66 -12.27
C SER A 105 17.66 -9.67 -11.63
N TRP A 106 17.55 -10.29 -10.43
CA TRP A 106 16.28 -10.31 -9.69
C TRP A 106 15.84 -8.90 -9.31
N ASP A 107 14.83 -8.43 -9.99
CA ASP A 107 14.24 -7.11 -9.81
C ASP A 107 13.03 -7.21 -8.86
N ARG A 108 13.18 -6.70 -7.62
CA ARG A 108 12.11 -6.77 -6.61
C ARG A 108 10.91 -5.92 -6.96
N SER A 109 11.08 -4.90 -7.82
CA SER A 109 9.95 -4.07 -8.25
C SER A 109 9.04 -4.77 -9.25
N TYR A 110 9.58 -5.77 -9.96
CA TYR A 110 8.91 -6.50 -11.03
C TYR A 110 8.64 -7.97 -10.68
N ASN A 111 9.61 -8.65 -10.06
CA ASN A 111 9.56 -10.09 -9.82
C ASN A 111 9.01 -10.47 -8.44
N SER A 112 9.21 -9.61 -7.41
CA SER A 112 8.77 -9.96 -6.07
C SER A 112 7.29 -9.70 -5.89
N VAL A 113 6.58 -10.73 -5.48
CA VAL A 113 5.16 -10.67 -5.10
C VAL A 113 5.10 -10.51 -3.59
N LEU A 114 4.58 -9.38 -3.12
CA LEU A 114 4.71 -8.91 -1.75
C LEU A 114 3.35 -8.53 -1.17
N GLN A 115 3.21 -8.60 0.14
CA GLN A 115 2.03 -8.11 0.82
C GLN A 115 2.11 -6.59 0.96
N PRO A 116 1.13 -5.81 0.45
CA PRO A 116 1.17 -4.35 0.45
C PRO A 116 0.80 -3.73 1.82
N GLY A 117 0.27 -4.52 2.75
CA GLY A 117 -0.28 -4.00 4.00
C GLY A 117 -1.30 -2.89 3.74
N SER A 118 -1.40 -1.94 4.64
CA SER A 118 -2.38 -0.84 4.57
C SER A 118 -2.30 0.07 3.34
N SER A 119 -1.25 -0.05 2.51
CA SER A 119 -1.19 0.72 1.25
C SER A 119 -2.22 0.27 0.21
N ILE A 120 -2.85 -0.89 0.40
CA ILE A 120 -3.94 -1.38 -0.45
C ILE A 120 -5.29 -0.68 -0.19
N LYS A 121 -5.51 -0.13 1.01
CA LYS A 121 -6.79 0.45 1.42
C LYS A 121 -7.34 1.51 0.46
N PRO A 122 -6.52 2.46 -0.06
CA PRO A 122 -6.97 3.43 -1.05
C PRO A 122 -7.19 2.85 -2.45
N VAL A 123 -6.83 1.61 -2.70
CA VAL A 123 -7.02 0.97 -4.00
C VAL A 123 -8.32 0.17 -4.03
N VAL A 124 -8.65 -0.50 -2.93
CA VAL A 124 -9.71 -1.52 -2.90
C VAL A 124 -10.90 -1.09 -2.06
N VAL A 125 -10.66 -0.64 -0.81
CA VAL A 125 -11.72 -0.54 0.20
C VAL A 125 -12.49 0.76 0.08
N TYR A 126 -11.83 1.87 0.37
CA TYR A 126 -12.48 3.18 0.48
C TYR A 126 -12.99 3.73 -0.85
N PRO A 127 -12.25 3.61 -1.98
CA PRO A 127 -12.76 4.13 -3.23
C PRO A 127 -14.03 3.41 -3.69
N TYR A 128 -14.12 2.09 -3.48
CA TYR A 128 -15.33 1.36 -3.85
C TYR A 128 -16.52 1.69 -2.94
N ALA A 129 -16.28 1.96 -1.65
CA ALA A 129 -17.32 2.41 -0.74
C ALA A 129 -17.87 3.80 -1.12
N ILE A 130 -17.00 4.70 -1.60
CA ILE A 130 -17.39 6.02 -2.11
C ILE A 130 -18.11 5.88 -3.44
N GLU A 131 -17.57 5.11 -4.39
CA GLU A 131 -18.15 4.85 -5.71
C GLU A 131 -19.57 4.27 -5.62
N SER A 132 -19.78 3.36 -4.68
CA SER A 132 -21.08 2.75 -4.41
C SER A 132 -21.99 3.58 -3.49
N LYS A 133 -21.59 4.82 -3.16
CA LYS A 133 -22.32 5.77 -2.30
C LYS A 133 -22.65 5.22 -0.90
N LYS A 134 -21.83 4.29 -0.42
CA LYS A 134 -21.91 3.77 0.95
C LYS A 134 -21.22 4.69 1.94
N LEU A 135 -20.16 5.38 1.50
CA LEU A 135 -19.44 6.40 2.24
C LEU A 135 -19.33 7.68 1.41
N TYR A 136 -19.21 8.79 2.09
CA TYR A 136 -18.83 10.10 1.55
C TYR A 136 -17.59 10.62 2.32
N PHE A 137 -16.98 11.70 1.89
CA PHE A 137 -15.71 12.23 2.42
C PHE A 137 -15.65 12.26 3.95
N SER A 138 -16.69 12.79 4.60
CA SER A 138 -16.73 12.97 6.06
C SER A 138 -17.53 11.90 6.81
N SER A 139 -17.85 10.76 6.17
CA SER A 139 -18.59 9.68 6.82
C SER A 139 -17.96 9.29 8.15
N MET A 140 -18.83 9.09 9.16
CA MET A 140 -18.41 8.43 10.38
C MET A 140 -18.32 6.94 10.15
N VAL A 141 -17.18 6.35 10.51
CA VAL A 141 -16.87 4.93 10.36
C VAL A 141 -16.55 4.32 11.71
N LEU A 142 -16.88 3.04 11.88
CA LEU A 142 -16.74 2.35 13.15
C LEU A 142 -15.36 1.69 13.27
N ASP A 143 -14.58 2.13 14.26
CA ASP A 143 -13.30 1.53 14.62
C ASP A 143 -13.50 0.54 15.77
N GLU A 144 -14.14 -0.58 15.47
CA GLU A 144 -14.36 -1.72 16.35
C GLU A 144 -14.10 -3.03 15.60
N PRO A 145 -13.69 -4.11 16.29
CA PRO A 145 -13.42 -5.37 15.64
C PRO A 145 -14.69 -5.99 15.06
N LEU A 146 -14.55 -6.69 13.93
CA LEU A 146 -15.62 -7.56 13.43
C LEU A 146 -15.71 -8.81 14.27
N ASP A 147 -16.93 -9.24 14.61
CA ASP A 147 -17.16 -10.56 15.19
C ASP A 147 -16.85 -11.66 14.15
N ASN A 148 -16.32 -12.77 14.63
CA ASN A 148 -16.01 -13.92 13.78
C ASN A 148 -15.09 -13.59 12.59
N TYR A 149 -14.16 -12.64 12.79
CA TYR A 149 -13.26 -12.15 11.73
C TYR A 149 -12.37 -13.26 11.14
N ARG A 150 -11.87 -14.16 11.99
CA ARG A 150 -11.02 -15.28 11.55
C ARG A 150 -11.14 -16.48 12.49
N THR A 151 -10.75 -17.65 11.98
CA THR A 151 -10.54 -18.83 12.82
C THR A 151 -9.09 -18.84 13.32
N ASN A 152 -8.87 -18.99 14.62
CA ASN A 152 -7.56 -19.13 15.22
C ASN A 152 -7.00 -20.56 15.04
N GLU A 153 -5.77 -20.79 15.48
CA GLU A 153 -5.09 -22.10 15.39
C GLU A 153 -5.82 -23.22 16.14
N SER A 154 -6.63 -22.87 17.14
CA SER A 154 -7.45 -23.82 17.90
C SER A 154 -8.83 -24.08 17.26
N GLY A 155 -9.09 -23.54 16.05
CA GLY A 155 -10.35 -23.72 15.35
C GLY A 155 -11.51 -22.86 15.88
N GLN A 156 -11.24 -21.87 16.73
CA GLN A 156 -12.24 -20.96 17.28
C GLN A 156 -12.35 -19.70 16.44
N LEU A 157 -13.57 -19.21 16.23
CA LEU A 157 -13.82 -17.91 15.65
C LEU A 157 -13.42 -16.81 16.64
N VAL A 158 -12.64 -15.85 16.20
CA VAL A 158 -12.17 -14.72 16.98
C VAL A 158 -12.46 -13.41 16.28
N SER A 159 -12.70 -12.36 17.06
CA SER A 159 -12.94 -11.02 16.57
C SER A 159 -11.62 -10.39 16.06
N GLY A 160 -11.73 -9.40 15.20
CA GLY A 160 -10.59 -8.67 14.64
C GLY A 160 -10.99 -7.78 13.46
N PRO A 161 -10.02 -7.23 12.73
CA PRO A 161 -8.59 -7.23 13.01
C PRO A 161 -8.19 -6.30 14.17
N ASN A 162 -7.02 -6.54 14.76
CA ASN A 162 -6.43 -5.58 15.69
C ASN A 162 -5.86 -4.38 14.92
N ASN A 163 -5.98 -3.19 15.51
CA ASN A 163 -5.28 -2.01 15.04
C ASN A 163 -3.81 -2.02 15.48
N ALA A 164 -2.93 -1.45 14.65
CA ALA A 164 -1.51 -1.34 14.98
C ALA A 164 -1.23 -0.51 16.24
N TYR A 165 -2.14 0.41 16.59
CA TYR A 165 -2.06 1.22 17.81
C TYR A 165 -2.61 0.53 19.06
N GLY A 166 -3.15 -0.69 18.96
CA GLY A 166 -3.44 -1.58 20.08
C GLY A 166 -4.79 -1.37 20.80
N TYR A 167 -5.65 -0.49 20.30
CA TYR A 167 -6.99 -0.21 20.83
C TYR A 167 -7.97 0.17 19.73
N TYR A 168 -9.21 0.48 20.07
CA TYR A 168 -10.24 0.91 19.15
C TYR A 168 -10.80 2.28 19.59
N ASN A 169 -11.07 3.16 18.63
CA ASN A 169 -11.53 4.53 18.88
C ASN A 169 -13.07 4.67 18.84
N GLY A 170 -13.81 3.61 18.48
CA GLY A 170 -15.23 3.71 18.20
C GLY A 170 -15.50 4.51 16.94
N ASN A 171 -16.46 5.43 16.96
CA ASN A 171 -16.77 6.26 15.80
C ASN A 171 -15.68 7.28 15.53
N MET A 172 -15.20 7.32 14.29
CA MET A 172 -14.23 8.30 13.81
C MET A 172 -14.57 8.74 12.38
N SER A 173 -14.10 9.91 11.97
CA SER A 173 -14.30 10.38 10.60
C SER A 173 -13.47 9.55 9.60
N LEU A 174 -13.95 9.40 8.36
CA LEU A 174 -13.20 8.68 7.32
C LEU A 174 -11.80 9.27 7.07
N PRO A 175 -11.57 10.62 7.02
CA PRO A 175 -10.23 11.17 6.93
C PRO A 175 -9.32 10.72 8.08
N ASP A 176 -9.83 10.72 9.31
CA ASP A 176 -9.08 10.28 10.48
C ASP A 176 -8.84 8.75 10.44
N ALA A 177 -9.82 7.96 10.04
CA ALA A 177 -9.66 6.50 9.87
C ALA A 177 -8.54 6.13 8.88
N ILE A 178 -8.40 6.90 7.79
CA ILE A 178 -7.33 6.74 6.82
C ILE A 178 -5.98 7.21 7.39
N GLU A 179 -5.96 8.31 8.14
CA GLU A 179 -4.77 8.87 8.77
C GLU A 179 -4.24 7.93 9.86
N TRP A 180 -5.11 7.43 10.74
CA TRP A 180 -4.78 6.40 11.74
C TRP A 180 -4.44 5.05 11.11
N SER A 181 -4.78 4.89 9.84
CA SER A 181 -4.63 3.61 9.14
C SER A 181 -5.38 2.46 9.83
N SER A 182 -6.56 2.75 10.42
CA SER A 182 -7.34 1.76 11.16
C SER A 182 -7.60 0.51 10.33
N ASN A 183 -7.28 -0.65 10.90
CA ASN A 183 -7.57 -1.95 10.32
C ASN A 183 -9.03 -2.33 10.52
N ALA A 184 -9.58 -2.00 11.68
CA ALA A 184 -10.97 -2.30 12.02
C ALA A 184 -11.92 -1.55 11.09
N THR A 185 -11.72 -0.23 10.88
CA THR A 185 -12.57 0.52 9.94
C THR A 185 -12.48 -0.01 8.51
N ALA A 186 -11.29 -0.45 8.07
CA ALA A 186 -11.12 -1.03 6.74
C ALA A 186 -11.88 -2.36 6.61
N ALA A 187 -11.85 -3.21 7.63
CA ALA A 187 -12.59 -4.47 7.66
C ALA A 187 -14.11 -4.24 7.73
N GLN A 188 -14.58 -3.31 8.58
CA GLN A 188 -15.99 -2.89 8.61
C GLN A 188 -16.46 -2.35 7.25
N THR A 189 -15.62 -1.52 6.61
CA THR A 189 -15.93 -0.99 5.27
C THR A 189 -15.95 -2.11 4.21
N MET A 190 -15.08 -3.12 4.32
CA MET A 190 -15.08 -4.28 3.43
C MET A 190 -16.43 -5.02 3.49
N GLU A 191 -16.95 -5.25 4.69
CA GLU A 191 -18.28 -5.88 4.85
C GLU A 191 -19.39 -4.98 4.28
N LEU A 192 -19.29 -3.66 4.51
CA LEU A 192 -20.23 -2.68 3.98
C LEU A 192 -20.37 -2.72 2.46
N ILE A 193 -19.27 -2.92 1.74
CA ILE A 193 -19.25 -2.98 0.27
C ILE A 193 -19.66 -4.34 -0.31
N GLY A 194 -20.02 -5.30 0.52
CA GLY A 194 -20.47 -6.64 0.12
C GLY A 194 -19.43 -7.73 0.26
N GLY A 195 -18.36 -7.46 1.02
CA GLY A 195 -17.34 -8.43 1.38
C GLY A 195 -16.18 -8.58 0.39
N PRO A 196 -15.22 -9.43 0.72
CA PRO A 196 -13.96 -9.55 -0.02
C PRO A 196 -14.17 -10.08 -1.46
N SER A 197 -15.18 -10.90 -1.71
CA SER A 197 -15.47 -11.41 -3.05
C SER A 197 -15.84 -10.29 -4.04
N VAL A 198 -16.65 -9.33 -3.60
CA VAL A 198 -17.00 -8.15 -4.41
C VAL A 198 -15.78 -7.29 -4.68
N ALA A 199 -14.99 -7.01 -3.65
CA ALA A 199 -13.77 -6.24 -3.79
C ALA A 199 -12.76 -6.90 -4.74
N TYR A 200 -12.57 -8.22 -4.62
CA TYR A 200 -11.68 -9.01 -5.46
C TYR A 200 -12.06 -8.87 -6.95
N GLN A 201 -13.33 -9.05 -7.29
CA GLN A 201 -13.81 -8.92 -8.67
C GLN A 201 -13.57 -7.51 -9.22
N GLN A 202 -13.78 -6.46 -8.42
CA GLN A 202 -13.55 -5.09 -8.85
C GLN A 202 -12.07 -4.83 -9.15
N VAL A 203 -11.17 -5.27 -8.29
CA VAL A 203 -9.73 -5.02 -8.41
C VAL A 203 -9.12 -5.79 -9.58
N ILE A 204 -9.42 -7.09 -9.71
CA ILE A 204 -8.90 -7.89 -10.82
C ILE A 204 -9.38 -7.36 -12.17
N THR A 205 -10.67 -7.05 -12.29
CA THR A 205 -11.23 -6.61 -13.57
C THR A 205 -10.77 -5.22 -13.99
N LYS A 206 -10.50 -4.34 -13.02
CA LYS A 206 -10.24 -2.92 -13.28
C LYS A 206 -8.76 -2.52 -13.20
N MET A 207 -7.96 -3.19 -12.35
CA MET A 207 -6.60 -2.74 -12.02
C MET A 207 -5.50 -3.77 -12.31
N GLY A 208 -5.78 -4.83 -13.05
CA GLY A 208 -4.78 -5.73 -13.62
C GLY A 208 -3.86 -6.44 -12.63
N PHE A 209 -4.26 -6.62 -11.36
CA PHE A 209 -3.49 -7.42 -10.41
C PHE A 209 -3.46 -8.89 -10.86
N LYS A 210 -2.25 -9.46 -11.00
CA LYS A 210 -2.04 -10.76 -11.64
C LYS A 210 -1.81 -11.89 -10.65
N ASN A 211 -1.42 -11.56 -9.41
CA ASN A 211 -0.95 -12.53 -8.42
C ASN A 211 -1.93 -12.79 -7.28
N LEU A 212 -3.10 -12.13 -7.30
CA LEU A 212 -4.15 -12.41 -6.33
C LEU A 212 -4.74 -13.79 -6.58
N THR A 213 -5.05 -14.50 -5.50
CA THR A 213 -5.61 -15.87 -5.54
C THR A 213 -7.09 -15.87 -5.21
N GLU A 214 -7.79 -16.96 -5.54
CA GLU A 214 -9.20 -17.13 -5.15
C GLU A 214 -9.38 -17.08 -3.62
N GLN A 215 -8.39 -17.51 -2.85
CA GLN A 215 -8.42 -17.43 -1.38
C GLN A 215 -8.49 -16.00 -0.87
N ASP A 216 -7.91 -15.05 -1.61
CA ASP A 216 -7.98 -13.62 -1.28
C ASP A 216 -9.41 -13.08 -1.40
N SER A 217 -10.26 -13.68 -2.24
CA SER A 217 -11.69 -13.35 -2.40
C SER A 217 -12.56 -13.82 -1.23
N GLN A 218 -12.04 -14.67 -0.36
CA GLN A 218 -12.77 -15.30 0.74
C GLN A 218 -12.33 -14.75 2.10
N ASN A 219 -11.32 -13.89 2.15
CA ASN A 219 -10.72 -13.39 3.38
C ASN A 219 -10.82 -11.87 3.45
N THR A 220 -11.64 -11.37 4.37
CA THR A 220 -11.80 -9.93 4.61
C THR A 220 -10.46 -9.26 4.85
N GLY A 221 -9.54 -9.86 5.62
CA GLY A 221 -8.22 -9.31 5.90
C GLY A 221 -7.30 -9.21 4.68
N ALA A 222 -7.43 -10.12 3.70
CA ALA A 222 -6.56 -10.12 2.54
C ALA A 222 -6.61 -8.79 1.78
N LEU A 223 -7.78 -8.34 1.42
CA LEU A 223 -7.96 -7.12 0.62
C LEU A 223 -8.22 -5.87 1.45
N SER A 224 -8.72 -5.98 2.69
CA SER A 224 -8.98 -4.80 3.53
C SER A 224 -7.74 -4.24 4.21
N ILE A 225 -6.78 -5.10 4.57
CA ILE A 225 -5.55 -4.68 5.28
C ILE A 225 -4.26 -5.12 4.59
N GLY A 226 -4.36 -5.84 3.47
CA GLY A 226 -3.21 -6.22 2.65
C GLY A 226 -2.45 -7.46 3.08
N GLY A 227 -3.08 -8.32 3.89
CA GLY A 227 -2.54 -9.65 4.28
C GLY A 227 -2.90 -10.73 3.24
N MET A 228 -2.54 -10.53 1.99
CA MET A 228 -2.93 -11.37 0.86
C MET A 228 -2.15 -12.69 0.82
N ASN A 229 -2.78 -13.76 0.34
CA ASN A 229 -2.09 -15.02 0.04
C ASN A 229 -1.22 -14.90 -1.23
N GLY A 230 -1.76 -14.23 -2.26
CA GLY A 230 -1.02 -13.95 -3.48
C GLY A 230 -0.04 -12.79 -3.31
N GLY A 231 -0.55 -11.60 -3.17
CA GLY A 231 0.24 -10.37 -3.08
C GLY A 231 0.29 -9.56 -4.36
N VAL A 232 1.16 -8.54 -4.37
CA VAL A 232 1.29 -7.56 -5.46
C VAL A 232 2.76 -7.24 -5.72
N THR A 233 3.07 -6.75 -6.92
CA THR A 233 4.38 -6.17 -7.22
C THR A 233 4.38 -4.67 -6.95
N VAL A 234 5.57 -4.08 -6.80
CA VAL A 234 5.72 -2.62 -6.65
C VAL A 234 5.21 -1.90 -7.89
N ARG A 235 5.45 -2.47 -9.07
CA ARG A 235 4.97 -1.94 -10.36
C ARG A 235 3.43 -1.94 -10.43
N GLU A 236 2.76 -3.02 -9.99
CA GLU A 236 1.30 -3.07 -9.93
C GLU A 236 0.73 -2.04 -8.95
N MET A 237 1.36 -1.84 -7.80
CA MET A 237 0.94 -0.80 -6.86
C MET A 237 1.10 0.61 -7.42
N ALA A 238 2.20 0.89 -8.16
CA ALA A 238 2.36 2.17 -8.84
C ALA A 238 1.26 2.39 -9.89
N ALA A 239 0.94 1.36 -10.69
CA ALA A 239 -0.14 1.42 -11.67
C ALA A 239 -1.51 1.63 -11.02
N ALA A 240 -1.79 0.90 -9.94
CA ALA A 240 -3.06 1.01 -9.22
C ALA A 240 -3.32 2.40 -8.64
N TYR A 241 -2.26 3.15 -8.25
CA TYR A 241 -2.39 4.50 -7.72
C TYR A 241 -2.56 5.59 -8.80
N THR A 242 -2.39 5.28 -10.08
CA THR A 242 -2.53 6.28 -11.16
C THR A 242 -3.93 6.88 -11.23
N TYR A 243 -4.99 6.12 -10.89
CA TYR A 243 -6.36 6.60 -10.91
C TYR A 243 -6.58 7.87 -10.06
N LEU A 244 -5.75 8.09 -9.04
CA LEU A 244 -5.86 9.20 -8.10
C LEU A 244 -5.56 10.57 -8.71
N GLY A 245 -4.86 10.62 -9.83
CA GLY A 245 -4.43 11.88 -10.45
C GLY A 245 -4.80 12.05 -11.93
N ASN A 246 -5.58 11.10 -12.50
CA ASN A 246 -5.96 11.13 -13.92
C ASN A 246 -7.47 10.99 -14.19
N GLY A 247 -8.30 11.23 -13.16
CA GLY A 247 -9.75 11.14 -13.31
C GLY A 247 -10.31 9.71 -13.22
N GLY A 248 -9.64 8.84 -12.45
CA GLY A 248 -10.14 7.50 -12.15
C GLY A 248 -9.74 6.41 -13.14
N LEU A 249 -8.80 6.70 -14.04
CA LEU A 249 -8.37 5.79 -15.10
C LEU A 249 -7.23 4.88 -14.63
N TYR A 250 -7.25 3.64 -15.07
CA TYR A 250 -6.16 2.68 -14.96
C TYR A 250 -5.61 2.36 -16.34
N TYR A 251 -4.30 2.43 -16.48
CA TYR A 251 -3.56 1.99 -17.66
C TYR A 251 -2.70 0.79 -17.33
N GLU A 252 -2.63 -0.19 -18.22
CA GLU A 252 -1.63 -1.26 -18.09
C GLU A 252 -0.23 -0.65 -18.20
N PRO A 253 0.71 -1.00 -17.29
CA PRO A 253 2.05 -0.43 -17.30
C PRO A 253 2.85 -0.79 -18.55
N TYR A 254 3.57 0.18 -19.12
CA TYR A 254 4.48 -0.04 -20.25
C TYR A 254 5.83 0.67 -20.07
N THR A 255 6.90 0.07 -20.61
CA THR A 255 8.29 0.57 -20.52
C THR A 255 8.83 1.15 -21.81
N TYR A 256 8.12 1.02 -22.92
CA TYR A 256 8.50 1.57 -24.22
C TYR A 256 7.28 2.11 -24.95
N TYR A 257 7.50 3.15 -25.74
CA TYR A 257 6.43 3.77 -26.54
C TYR A 257 6.03 2.89 -27.71
N TYR A 258 7.03 2.43 -28.49
CA TYR A 258 6.80 1.55 -29.65
C TYR A 258 8.07 0.82 -30.03
N VAL A 259 7.91 -0.21 -30.84
CA VAL A 259 8.99 -1.01 -31.44
C VAL A 259 8.83 -1.02 -32.93
N THR A 260 9.94 -0.88 -33.68
CA THR A 260 9.97 -1.06 -35.12
C THR A 260 10.86 -2.25 -35.49
N ASP A 261 10.60 -2.82 -36.68
CA ASP A 261 11.51 -3.76 -37.31
C ASP A 261 12.72 -3.03 -37.92
N SER A 262 13.57 -3.77 -38.62
CA SER A 262 14.75 -3.25 -39.30
C SER A 262 14.43 -2.30 -40.46
N GLU A 263 13.20 -2.34 -41.01
CA GLU A 263 12.69 -1.50 -42.10
C GLU A 263 11.90 -0.29 -41.57
N ASP A 264 11.92 -0.01 -40.29
CA ASP A 264 11.19 1.06 -39.58
C ASP A 264 9.66 0.91 -39.57
N ASN A 265 9.11 -0.29 -39.85
CA ASN A 265 7.69 -0.54 -39.66
C ASN A 265 7.39 -0.72 -38.19
N ILE A 266 6.35 -0.04 -37.68
CA ILE A 266 5.91 -0.22 -36.27
C ILE A 266 5.23 -1.57 -36.12
N ILE A 267 5.74 -2.41 -35.21
CA ILE A 267 5.18 -3.74 -34.91
C ILE A 267 4.40 -3.77 -33.60
N ILE A 268 4.78 -2.95 -32.62
CA ILE A 268 4.07 -2.80 -31.34
C ILE A 268 4.01 -1.30 -31.02
N ASP A 269 2.85 -0.80 -30.60
CA ASP A 269 2.64 0.61 -30.25
C ASP A 269 1.81 0.76 -28.97
N ASN A 270 2.40 1.34 -27.92
CA ASN A 270 1.76 1.59 -26.63
C ASN A 270 1.29 3.05 -26.46
N ARG A 271 1.51 3.94 -27.46
CA ARG A 271 1.18 5.36 -27.34
C ARG A 271 -0.33 5.63 -27.29
N ASP A 272 -1.10 4.75 -27.90
CA ASP A 272 -2.57 4.81 -27.95
C ASP A 272 -3.22 3.79 -26.99
N ALA A 273 -2.54 3.45 -25.89
CA ALA A 273 -3.06 2.53 -24.90
C ALA A 273 -4.44 3.00 -24.36
N VAL A 274 -5.42 2.11 -24.40
CA VAL A 274 -6.79 2.39 -23.96
C VAL A 274 -6.91 2.12 -22.46
N PRO A 275 -7.27 3.12 -21.65
CA PRO A 275 -7.44 2.91 -20.22
C PRO A 275 -8.74 2.17 -19.89
N LYS A 276 -8.75 1.57 -18.69
CA LYS A 276 -9.98 1.10 -18.06
C LYS A 276 -10.44 2.15 -17.05
N GLN A 277 -11.75 2.38 -16.95
CA GLN A 277 -12.31 3.18 -15.87
C GLN A 277 -12.28 2.36 -14.58
N ALA A 278 -11.35 2.66 -13.68
CA ALA A 278 -11.29 2.00 -12.38
C ALA A 278 -12.35 2.55 -11.43
N TYR A 279 -12.42 3.87 -11.30
CA TYR A 279 -13.39 4.61 -10.50
C TYR A 279 -13.84 5.87 -11.26
N SER A 280 -14.97 6.47 -10.88
CA SER A 280 -15.37 7.77 -11.42
C SER A 280 -14.34 8.87 -11.10
N ALA A 281 -14.37 9.95 -11.87
CA ALA A 281 -13.50 11.10 -11.63
C ALA A 281 -13.78 11.75 -10.27
N GLU A 282 -15.03 11.71 -9.83
CA GLU A 282 -15.48 12.18 -8.53
C GLU A 282 -14.88 11.34 -7.40
N THR A 283 -15.01 10.02 -7.48
CA THR A 283 -14.40 9.10 -6.50
C THR A 283 -12.88 9.27 -6.44
N ALA A 284 -12.23 9.38 -7.59
CA ALA A 284 -10.79 9.64 -7.67
C ALA A 284 -10.40 10.96 -6.99
N GLY A 285 -11.17 12.03 -7.22
CA GLY A 285 -10.97 13.35 -6.60
C GLY A 285 -11.19 13.32 -5.09
N ILE A 286 -12.24 12.66 -4.61
CA ILE A 286 -12.51 12.48 -3.18
C ILE A 286 -11.35 11.71 -2.52
N MET A 287 -10.93 10.60 -3.09
CA MET A 287 -9.82 9.81 -2.57
C MET A 287 -8.49 10.57 -2.60
N ASN A 288 -8.25 11.36 -3.66
CA ASN A 288 -7.09 12.24 -3.75
C ASN A 288 -7.04 13.19 -2.53
N ARG A 289 -8.13 13.86 -2.21
CA ARG A 289 -8.20 14.80 -1.08
C ARG A 289 -8.14 14.11 0.28
N LEU A 290 -8.69 12.90 0.42
CA LEU A 290 -8.52 12.08 1.62
C LEU A 290 -7.05 11.69 1.84
N LEU A 291 -6.32 11.36 0.78
CA LEU A 291 -4.90 11.04 0.86
C LEU A 291 -4.00 12.27 1.04
N HIS A 292 -4.44 13.45 0.57
CA HIS A 292 -3.82 14.72 0.93
C HIS A 292 -3.92 14.97 2.43
N TYR A 293 -5.12 14.80 3.00
CA TYR A 293 -5.33 14.90 4.46
C TYR A 293 -4.42 13.92 5.21
N ASN A 294 -4.31 12.67 4.74
CA ASN A 294 -3.43 11.67 5.32
C ASN A 294 -1.96 12.12 5.39
N VAL A 295 -1.43 12.78 4.35
CA VAL A 295 -0.03 13.24 4.31
C VAL A 295 0.16 14.51 5.13
N THR A 296 -0.79 15.45 5.08
CA THR A 296 -0.64 16.77 5.72
C THR A 296 -0.98 16.78 7.21
N ASN A 297 -1.86 15.87 7.66
CA ASN A 297 -2.31 15.79 9.05
C ASN A 297 -1.79 14.54 9.78
N SER A 298 -0.81 13.85 9.21
CA SER A 298 -0.28 12.60 9.75
C SER A 298 0.37 12.80 11.13
N ALA A 299 -0.36 12.43 12.17
CA ALA A 299 0.12 12.39 13.55
C ALA A 299 0.39 10.95 14.03
N HIS A 300 -0.28 9.96 13.43
CA HIS A 300 -0.30 8.57 13.88
C HIS A 300 0.44 7.62 12.93
N THR A 301 0.79 8.10 11.74
CA THR A 301 1.58 7.34 10.75
C THR A 301 2.79 8.13 10.28
N ASN A 302 3.66 7.48 9.52
CA ASN A 302 4.87 8.10 8.97
C ASN A 302 4.63 8.86 7.65
N ALA A 303 3.37 9.08 7.25
CA ALA A 303 3.05 9.68 5.94
C ALA A 303 3.54 11.12 5.81
N HIS A 304 3.66 11.87 6.91
CA HIS A 304 4.18 13.26 6.91
C HIS A 304 5.61 13.38 6.37
N TYR A 305 6.43 12.32 6.45
CA TYR A 305 7.78 12.35 5.86
C TYR A 305 7.77 12.39 4.32
N ALA A 306 6.62 12.15 3.69
CA ALA A 306 6.47 12.26 2.23
C ALA A 306 6.25 13.71 1.75
N GLN A 307 6.00 14.65 2.64
CA GLN A 307 5.76 16.04 2.27
C GLN A 307 6.96 16.64 1.53
N ILE A 308 6.68 17.35 0.44
CA ILE A 308 7.65 18.09 -0.35
C ILE A 308 7.17 19.53 -0.40
N SER A 309 7.98 20.44 0.13
CA SER A 309 7.62 21.87 0.24
C SER A 309 7.18 22.45 -1.11
N GLY A 310 6.04 23.09 -1.13
CA GLY A 310 5.46 23.72 -2.31
C GLY A 310 4.76 22.76 -3.28
N TRP A 311 4.60 21.49 -2.94
CA TRP A 311 3.93 20.49 -3.78
C TRP A 311 2.74 19.84 -3.06
N ASP A 312 1.67 19.61 -3.81
CA ASP A 312 0.53 18.83 -3.36
C ASP A 312 0.88 17.33 -3.45
N ILE A 313 1.25 16.74 -2.33
CA ILE A 313 1.61 15.33 -2.22
C ILE A 313 0.49 14.56 -1.54
N ILE A 314 0.14 13.43 -2.13
CA ILE A 314 -0.83 12.49 -1.58
C ILE A 314 -0.18 11.11 -1.44
N GLY A 315 -0.67 10.28 -0.53
CA GLY A 315 -0.13 8.92 -0.40
C GLY A 315 -0.58 8.18 0.84
N LYS A 316 -0.14 6.92 0.92
CA LYS A 316 -0.46 6.01 2.01
C LYS A 316 0.73 5.12 2.35
N THR A 317 1.00 4.98 3.63
CA THR A 317 1.94 3.99 4.18
C THR A 317 1.32 2.59 4.19
N GLY A 318 2.15 1.58 4.04
CA GLY A 318 1.83 0.19 4.26
C GLY A 318 2.85 -0.45 5.19
N THR A 319 2.40 -1.33 6.05
CA THR A 319 3.23 -2.12 6.94
C THR A 319 2.57 -3.48 7.08
N THR A 320 3.35 -4.54 7.02
CA THR A 320 2.87 -5.90 7.25
C THR A 320 3.10 -6.32 8.70
N ASP A 321 2.53 -7.47 9.08
CA ASP A 321 2.68 -8.03 10.42
C ASP A 321 4.15 -8.17 10.82
N ASP A 322 4.45 -7.89 12.09
CA ASP A 322 5.80 -7.88 12.66
C ASP A 322 6.75 -6.85 11.98
N ASP A 323 6.20 -5.83 11.29
CA ASP A 323 7.00 -4.81 10.57
C ASP A 323 8.02 -5.40 9.59
N LYS A 324 7.67 -6.46 8.87
CA LYS A 324 8.58 -7.12 7.91
C LYS A 324 8.72 -6.37 6.60
N ASP A 325 7.66 -5.65 6.21
CA ASP A 325 7.60 -4.83 5.01
C ASP A 325 7.18 -3.41 5.35
N SER A 326 7.81 -2.43 4.75
CA SER A 326 7.45 -1.03 4.81
C SER A 326 7.19 -0.50 3.40
N TRP A 327 5.99 0.04 3.19
CA TRP A 327 5.56 0.61 1.93
C TRP A 327 5.23 2.08 2.06
N PHE A 328 5.48 2.79 0.98
CA PHE A 328 4.85 4.07 0.71
C PHE A 328 4.45 4.15 -0.76
N CYS A 329 3.15 4.30 -1.02
CA CYS A 329 2.61 4.58 -2.33
C CYS A 329 2.09 6.01 -2.32
N GLY A 330 2.70 6.88 -3.10
CA GLY A 330 2.38 8.30 -3.12
C GLY A 330 2.38 8.86 -4.52
N CYS A 331 1.76 10.04 -4.64
CA CYS A 331 1.64 10.74 -5.89
C CYS A 331 2.01 12.22 -5.72
N SER A 332 2.53 12.79 -6.79
CA SER A 332 2.60 14.22 -7.06
C SER A 332 1.68 14.54 -8.25
N PRO A 333 1.38 15.81 -8.54
CA PRO A 333 0.60 16.14 -9.75
C PRO A 333 1.23 15.67 -11.08
N TYR A 334 2.48 15.19 -11.08
CA TYR A 334 3.20 14.75 -12.26
C TYR A 334 3.37 13.24 -12.40
N ALA A 335 3.43 12.52 -11.28
CA ALA A 335 3.71 11.08 -11.31
C ALA A 335 3.32 10.41 -10.00
N VAL A 336 3.11 9.11 -10.09
CA VAL A 336 2.99 8.17 -8.97
C VAL A 336 4.36 7.57 -8.68
N MET A 337 4.62 7.23 -7.41
CA MET A 337 5.77 6.43 -7.01
C MET A 337 5.37 5.46 -5.92
N ALA A 338 5.48 4.16 -6.20
CA ALA A 338 5.37 3.11 -5.20
C ALA A 338 6.76 2.67 -4.76
N THR A 339 6.96 2.52 -3.45
CA THR A 339 8.23 2.12 -2.85
C THR A 339 7.98 1.06 -1.79
N TRP A 340 8.75 -0.01 -1.84
CA TRP A 340 8.84 -1.06 -0.84
C TRP A 340 10.22 -1.12 -0.22
N CYS A 341 10.30 -1.38 1.08
CA CYS A 341 11.51 -1.72 1.82
C CYS A 341 11.26 -2.97 2.65
N GLY A 342 12.25 -3.87 2.69
CA GLY A 342 12.18 -5.12 3.42
C GLY A 342 13.41 -5.97 3.23
N PHE A 343 13.29 -7.26 3.50
CA PHE A 343 14.38 -8.20 3.37
C PHE A 343 13.98 -9.38 2.49
N ASP A 344 14.94 -9.96 1.74
CA ASP A 344 14.70 -11.16 0.92
C ASP A 344 14.24 -12.36 1.77
N LYS A 345 14.75 -12.45 2.98
CA LYS A 345 14.23 -13.37 4.01
C LYS A 345 13.48 -12.50 5.02
N PRO A 346 12.14 -12.58 5.07
CA PRO A 346 11.34 -11.72 5.91
C PRO A 346 11.79 -11.69 7.38
N LYS A 347 12.16 -10.53 7.86
CA LYS A 347 12.49 -10.23 9.26
C LYS A 347 12.02 -8.84 9.63
N THR A 348 11.82 -8.57 10.90
CA THR A 348 11.40 -7.26 11.40
C THR A 348 12.39 -6.17 11.01
N ILE A 349 11.91 -5.10 10.40
CA ILE A 349 12.65 -3.89 10.08
C ILE A 349 12.87 -3.09 11.38
N SER A 350 14.05 -2.53 11.56
CA SER A 350 14.34 -1.67 12.71
C SER A 350 13.40 -0.45 12.78
N TYR A 351 13.27 0.15 13.95
CA TYR A 351 12.41 1.33 14.13
C TYR A 351 12.74 2.47 13.15
N SER A 352 14.03 2.73 12.91
CA SER A 352 14.47 3.75 11.95
C SER A 352 14.18 3.33 10.50
N GLY A 353 14.31 2.05 10.18
CA GLY A 353 14.06 1.49 8.86
C GLY A 353 12.61 1.61 8.40
N ARG A 354 11.64 1.63 9.32
CA ARG A 354 10.20 1.78 9.02
C ARG A 354 9.83 3.08 8.29
N THR A 355 10.68 4.12 8.37
CA THR A 355 10.47 5.39 7.67
C THR A 355 11.19 5.47 6.32
N THR A 356 11.96 4.45 5.95
CA THR A 356 12.83 4.47 4.76
C THR A 356 12.02 4.64 3.49
N ALA A 357 10.93 3.88 3.29
CA ALA A 357 10.10 3.98 2.08
C ALA A 357 9.54 5.40 1.88
N THR A 358 9.03 6.02 2.94
CA THR A 358 8.42 7.36 2.89
C THR A 358 9.47 8.45 2.64
N LYS A 359 10.60 8.39 3.34
CA LYS A 359 11.72 9.34 3.14
C LYS A 359 12.36 9.17 1.77
N PHE A 360 12.45 7.94 1.28
CA PHE A 360 12.96 7.66 -0.06
C PHE A 360 12.06 8.29 -1.13
N PHE A 361 10.73 8.13 -1.00
CA PHE A 361 9.77 8.81 -1.86
C PHE A 361 10.03 10.33 -1.88
N ALA A 362 10.07 10.98 -0.71
CA ALA A 362 10.27 12.43 -0.62
C ALA A 362 11.57 12.89 -1.29
N ASN A 363 12.68 12.16 -1.08
CA ASN A 363 13.98 12.47 -1.68
C ASN A 363 13.94 12.36 -3.22
N VAL A 364 13.47 11.23 -3.74
CA VAL A 364 13.47 10.96 -5.19
C VAL A 364 12.45 11.82 -5.90
N MET A 365 11.20 11.85 -5.42
CA MET A 365 10.13 12.65 -6.02
C MET A 365 10.48 14.15 -5.96
N GLY A 366 11.10 14.63 -4.88
CA GLY A 366 11.57 16.01 -4.77
C GLY A 366 12.63 16.37 -5.83
N LYS A 367 13.54 15.45 -6.16
CA LYS A 367 14.50 15.63 -7.27
C LYS A 367 13.82 15.58 -8.64
N TYR A 368 12.87 14.67 -8.83
CA TYR A 368 12.09 14.54 -10.05
C TYR A 368 11.26 15.79 -10.35
N LEU A 369 10.71 16.42 -9.32
CA LEU A 369 9.89 17.63 -9.43
C LEU A 369 10.72 18.91 -9.58
N LYS A 370 12.03 18.87 -9.28
CA LYS A 370 12.88 20.05 -9.32
C LYS A 370 12.92 20.67 -10.73
N GLY A 371 12.53 21.93 -10.81
CA GLY A 371 12.50 22.68 -12.07
C GLY A 371 11.25 22.47 -12.92
N LYS A 372 10.31 21.63 -12.47
CA LYS A 372 8.97 21.55 -13.06
C LYS A 372 8.12 22.72 -12.58
N GLU A 373 7.20 23.16 -13.42
CA GLU A 373 6.19 24.15 -13.03
C GLU A 373 5.28 23.55 -11.95
N ASN A 374 5.02 24.33 -10.90
CA ASN A 374 4.09 23.86 -9.87
C ASN A 374 2.66 23.84 -10.42
N LYS A 375 1.98 22.74 -10.22
CA LYS A 375 0.57 22.58 -10.59
C LYS A 375 -0.17 21.79 -9.51
N GLU A 376 -1.45 22.00 -9.45
CA GLU A 376 -2.38 21.25 -8.61
C GLU A 376 -2.89 20.00 -9.34
N TYR A 377 -3.47 19.06 -8.60
CA TYR A 377 -4.20 17.97 -9.22
C TYR A 377 -5.46 18.50 -9.91
N LYS A 378 -5.72 17.97 -11.09
CA LYS A 378 -7.00 18.19 -11.76
C LYS A 378 -8.02 17.20 -11.19
N ILE A 379 -8.75 17.61 -10.18
CA ILE A 379 -9.89 16.89 -9.63
C ILE A 379 -11.16 17.22 -10.43
N SER A 380 -12.23 16.43 -10.29
CA SER A 380 -13.49 16.65 -11.00
C SER A 380 -14.12 17.99 -10.63
N ASP A 381 -14.57 18.74 -11.63
CA ASP A 381 -15.30 19.99 -11.45
C ASP A 381 -16.72 19.78 -10.86
N ASN A 382 -17.20 18.52 -10.82
CA ASN A 382 -18.49 18.16 -10.19
C ASN A 382 -18.40 18.02 -8.67
N LEU A 383 -17.19 18.16 -8.09
CA LEU A 383 -17.04 18.08 -6.64
C LEU A 383 -17.41 19.41 -5.96
N ILE A 384 -18.19 19.29 -4.92
CA ILE A 384 -18.64 20.39 -4.05
C ILE A 384 -17.75 20.40 -2.82
N GLU A 385 -17.08 21.53 -2.57
CA GLU A 385 -16.36 21.74 -1.33
C GLU A 385 -17.32 22.24 -0.25
N ALA A 386 -17.31 21.59 0.91
CA ALA A 386 -18.09 22.04 2.05
C ALA A 386 -17.37 21.76 3.36
N THR A 387 -17.58 22.62 4.33
CA THR A 387 -17.04 22.45 5.68
C THR A 387 -17.89 21.46 6.45
N TYR A 388 -17.25 20.55 7.16
CA TYR A 388 -17.92 19.52 7.96
C TYR A 388 -17.46 19.54 9.43
N ASN A 389 -18.32 19.04 10.30
CA ASN A 389 -17.99 18.78 11.69
C ASN A 389 -17.28 17.42 11.80
N PRO A 390 -16.01 17.35 12.24
CA PRO A 390 -15.24 16.10 12.27
C PRO A 390 -15.80 15.05 13.26
N THR A 391 -16.62 15.46 14.22
CA THR A 391 -17.22 14.55 15.20
C THR A 391 -18.52 13.92 14.73
N THR A 392 -19.26 14.61 13.86
CA THR A 392 -20.57 14.13 13.36
C THR A 392 -20.59 13.79 11.89
N GLY A 393 -19.57 14.22 11.13
CA GLY A 393 -19.53 14.08 9.67
C GLY A 393 -20.49 14.98 8.90
N LEU A 394 -21.32 15.78 9.57
CA LEU A 394 -22.36 16.60 8.95
C LEU A 394 -21.80 17.93 8.43
N ILE A 395 -22.42 18.47 7.37
CA ILE A 395 -22.09 19.78 6.84
C ILE A 395 -22.49 20.87 7.83
N VAL A 396 -21.62 21.85 8.00
CA VAL A 396 -21.83 23.00 8.89
C VAL A 396 -21.68 24.32 8.14
N SER A 397 -22.35 25.37 8.64
CA SER A 397 -22.22 26.73 8.10
C SER A 397 -20.81 27.28 8.37
N THR A 398 -20.25 28.01 7.40
CA THR A 398 -18.83 28.30 7.24
C THR A 398 -18.21 29.34 8.18
N ASP A 399 -18.96 29.97 9.07
CA ASP A 399 -18.50 31.25 9.65
C ASP A 399 -17.32 31.16 10.65
N ASN A 400 -16.85 29.94 11.04
CA ASN A 400 -15.80 29.84 12.05
C ASN A 400 -14.93 28.57 12.02
N ILE A 401 -14.77 27.84 10.88
CA ILE A 401 -14.00 26.61 10.86
C ILE A 401 -12.76 26.75 9.98
N SER A 402 -11.60 26.35 10.51
CA SER A 402 -10.34 26.36 9.77
C SER A 402 -10.44 25.40 8.57
N GLY A 403 -9.79 25.72 7.45
CA GLY A 403 -9.76 24.91 6.22
C GLY A 403 -9.37 23.43 6.38
N ARG A 404 -8.98 23.02 7.59
CA ARG A 404 -8.68 21.65 7.99
C ARG A 404 -9.85 20.68 7.81
N TYR A 405 -11.10 21.17 7.98
CA TYR A 405 -12.30 20.34 7.94
C TYR A 405 -13.12 20.55 6.67
N VAL A 406 -12.48 20.86 5.57
CA VAL A 406 -13.11 20.92 4.26
C VAL A 406 -13.20 19.50 3.69
N GLY A 407 -14.40 19.12 3.28
CA GLY A 407 -14.70 17.88 2.60
C GLY A 407 -15.09 18.11 1.14
N TYR A 408 -15.03 17.04 0.35
CA TYR A 408 -15.32 17.04 -1.09
C TYR A 408 -16.43 16.03 -1.37
N TYR A 409 -17.50 16.46 -2.02
CA TYR A 409 -18.73 15.68 -2.15
C TYR A 409 -19.28 15.75 -3.56
N THR A 410 -20.14 14.79 -3.92
CA THR A 410 -21.04 14.92 -5.07
C THR A 410 -22.44 15.35 -4.58
N GLU A 411 -23.23 15.99 -5.43
CA GLU A 411 -24.58 16.44 -5.07
C GLU A 411 -25.45 15.30 -4.54
N ASP A 412 -25.29 14.10 -5.08
CA ASP A 412 -26.07 12.91 -4.74
C ASP A 412 -25.43 12.01 -3.66
N ASN A 413 -24.24 12.39 -3.15
CA ASN A 413 -23.55 11.71 -2.06
C ASN A 413 -22.91 12.71 -1.08
N MET A 414 -23.75 13.54 -0.50
CA MET A 414 -23.39 14.59 0.45
C MET A 414 -24.23 14.43 1.73
N PRO A 415 -23.62 14.56 2.94
CA PRO A 415 -24.39 14.50 4.17
C PRO A 415 -25.35 15.70 4.31
N SER A 416 -26.42 15.50 5.09
CA SER A 416 -27.34 16.60 5.42
C SER A 416 -26.61 17.72 6.18
N SER A 417 -27.13 18.96 6.09
CA SER A 417 -26.63 20.07 6.88
C SER A 417 -27.06 19.91 8.34
N GLY A 418 -26.11 19.74 9.24
CA GLY A 418 -26.28 19.82 10.70
C GLY A 418 -26.01 21.27 11.14
N GLY A 419 -26.87 21.84 12.00
CA GLY A 419 -26.78 23.21 12.46
C GLY A 419 -25.42 23.67 12.99
N SER A 420 -25.31 24.95 13.42
CA SER A 420 -24.04 25.60 13.79
C SER A 420 -23.22 24.82 14.83
N TYR A 421 -21.89 24.85 14.64
CA TYR A 421 -20.92 24.30 15.57
C TYR A 421 -21.00 25.01 16.93
N TYR A 422 -21.48 24.32 17.95
CA TYR A 422 -21.36 24.74 19.36
C TYR A 422 -20.37 23.81 20.08
N SER A 423 -19.28 24.37 20.55
CA SER A 423 -18.37 23.70 21.50
C SER A 423 -19.04 23.69 22.89
N GLY A 424 -19.78 22.66 23.19
CA GLY A 424 -20.35 22.53 24.52
C GLY A 424 -21.57 21.60 24.53
N ASN A 425 -21.43 20.47 25.23
CA ASN A 425 -22.44 19.48 25.62
C ASN A 425 -23.20 18.78 24.49
N TYR A 426 -22.85 17.52 24.31
CA TYR A 426 -23.49 16.61 23.36
C TYR A 426 -24.84 16.14 23.86
N GLU A 427 -25.94 16.62 23.26
CA GLU A 427 -27.19 15.86 23.24
C GLU A 427 -27.33 15.17 21.88
N TYR A 428 -27.50 13.87 21.91
CA TYR A 428 -27.82 13.04 20.75
C TYR A 428 -29.18 13.45 20.19
N GLY A 429 -29.21 14.23 19.13
CA GLY A 429 -30.44 14.57 18.40
C GLY A 429 -30.94 13.38 17.58
N SER A 430 -32.21 13.05 17.76
CA SER A 430 -32.91 11.88 17.20
C SER A 430 -33.30 12.00 15.72
N ASP A 431 -32.65 12.85 14.91
CA ASP A 431 -33.03 13.06 13.51
C ASP A 431 -32.05 12.42 12.49
N ALA A 432 -31.32 11.37 12.88
CA ALA A 432 -30.44 10.62 11.99
C ALA A 432 -31.20 9.55 11.17
N SER A 433 -32.39 9.87 10.60
CA SER A 433 -33.16 8.90 9.81
C SER A 433 -32.68 8.71 8.36
N ASN A 434 -31.58 9.37 7.93
CA ASN A 434 -31.02 9.23 6.59
C ASN A 434 -29.49 9.18 6.50
N SER A 435 -28.77 9.16 7.62
CA SER A 435 -27.35 8.79 7.60
C SER A 435 -27.25 7.28 7.73
N SER A 436 -26.53 6.62 6.82
CA SER A 436 -26.17 5.22 6.94
C SER A 436 -25.19 5.01 8.11
N SER A 437 -25.65 5.30 9.33
CA SER A 437 -24.95 4.88 10.52
C SER A 437 -25.17 3.37 10.65
N TYR A 438 -24.10 2.58 10.54
CA TYR A 438 -24.11 1.17 10.81
C TYR A 438 -24.34 0.95 12.31
N TYR A 439 -25.61 0.88 12.68
CA TYR A 439 -26.04 0.38 13.97
C TYR A 439 -26.49 -1.06 13.77
N ASN A 440 -25.79 -2.00 14.39
CA ASN A 440 -26.28 -3.38 14.48
C ASN A 440 -27.33 -3.45 15.61
N PRO A 441 -28.63 -3.67 15.31
CA PRO A 441 -29.68 -3.65 16.32
C PRO A 441 -29.68 -4.85 17.29
N ASN A 442 -28.68 -5.75 17.21
CA ASN A 442 -28.61 -6.97 18.02
C ASN A 442 -27.55 -6.91 19.14
N TYR A 443 -26.94 -5.75 19.40
CA TYR A 443 -26.01 -5.63 20.52
C TYR A 443 -26.68 -5.02 21.74
N SER A 444 -27.24 -5.88 22.59
CA SER A 444 -27.59 -5.55 24.00
C SER A 444 -26.43 -5.94 24.89
N GLY A 445 -25.41 -5.08 24.96
CA GLY A 445 -24.34 -5.24 25.94
C GLY A 445 -24.74 -4.68 27.29
N ASP A 446 -24.82 -5.53 28.27
CA ASP A 446 -25.00 -5.18 29.68
C ASP A 446 -23.89 -4.24 30.15
N ASN A 447 -24.30 -3.05 30.49
CA ASN A 447 -23.45 -2.01 31.08
C ASN A 447 -23.35 -2.28 32.60
N SER A 448 -22.41 -3.13 33.01
CA SER A 448 -22.01 -3.21 34.42
C SER A 448 -20.69 -2.46 34.59
N GLY A 449 -20.81 -1.29 35.22
CA GLY A 449 -19.73 -0.36 35.44
C GLY A 449 -18.59 -0.90 36.27
N ASN A 450 -17.40 -0.55 35.92
CA ASN A 450 -16.28 -0.42 36.82
C ASN A 450 -15.66 0.97 36.70
N ASN A 451 -16.00 1.73 37.69
CA ASN A 451 -15.53 3.06 38.04
C ASN A 451 -14.08 2.94 38.57
N TYR A 452 -13.08 3.43 37.84
CA TYR A 452 -11.77 3.74 38.42
C TYR A 452 -11.62 5.26 38.45
N GLY A 453 -11.96 5.81 39.62
CA GLY A 453 -11.63 7.19 39.98
C GLY A 453 -10.14 7.32 40.23
N GLY A 454 -9.53 8.24 39.54
CA GLY A 454 -8.21 8.73 39.88
C GLY A 454 -8.30 9.77 40.99
N ASP A 455 -7.51 9.58 42.02
CA ASP A 455 -7.23 10.64 42.98
C ASP A 455 -5.75 10.86 43.15
N THR A 456 -5.36 12.10 42.94
CA THR A 456 -4.03 12.67 43.15
C THR A 456 -3.94 13.12 44.60
N SER A 457 -2.94 12.66 45.37
CA SER A 457 -2.17 13.55 46.26
C SER A 457 -1.09 12.81 47.07
N ASN A 458 0.08 13.21 46.88
CA ASN A 458 1.26 13.55 47.67
C ASN A 458 1.37 13.11 49.13
N SER A 459 2.60 12.63 49.42
CA SER A 459 3.45 12.83 50.57
C SER A 459 3.88 11.59 51.37
N GLY A 460 5.16 11.32 51.30
CA GLY A 460 6.14 11.27 52.38
C GLY A 460 6.11 10.12 53.38
N GLY A 461 7.27 9.49 53.57
CA GLY A 461 7.64 8.98 54.86
C GLY A 461 8.20 7.55 54.90
N ASP A 462 9.48 7.51 55.02
CA ASP A 462 10.44 6.59 55.63
C ASP A 462 9.99 5.28 56.32
N ASN A 463 10.79 4.27 56.10
CA ASN A 463 11.61 3.50 57.03
C ASN A 463 11.35 1.97 57.16
N SER A 464 12.47 1.33 56.91
CA SER A 464 13.09 0.19 57.63
C SER A 464 12.42 -1.20 57.67
N GLY A 465 13.20 -2.14 57.19
CA GLY A 465 13.73 -3.21 58.01
C GLY A 465 13.13 -4.59 57.90
N GLY A 466 13.96 -5.55 57.64
CA GLY A 466 13.78 -6.88 58.22
C GLY A 466 13.99 -8.07 57.28
N ASP A 467 15.20 -8.58 57.32
CA ASP A 467 15.71 -9.93 57.00
C ASP A 467 14.73 -11.10 57.19
N THR A 468 14.86 -12.15 56.40
CA THR A 468 15.52 -13.46 56.70
C THR A 468 15.12 -14.51 55.65
N SER A 469 16.06 -15.05 54.95
CA SER A 469 16.69 -16.39 54.95
C SER A 469 15.81 -17.64 54.74
N GLY A 470 16.35 -18.48 53.82
CA GLY A 470 16.17 -19.93 53.74
C GLY A 470 15.73 -20.38 52.35
N GLY A 471 16.51 -20.99 51.53
CA GLY A 471 17.43 -22.10 51.72
C GLY A 471 16.78 -23.40 51.25
N GLY A 472 17.30 -24.04 50.20
CA GLY A 472 16.86 -25.39 49.90
C GLY A 472 17.19 -25.86 48.47
N ASP A 473 18.40 -26.38 48.30
CA ASP A 473 18.87 -27.19 47.15
C ASP A 473 18.03 -28.46 46.95
N ASN A 474 17.95 -28.98 45.75
CA ASN A 474 18.47 -30.31 45.33
C ASN A 474 18.12 -30.63 43.88
N SER A 475 19.10 -30.70 43.02
CA SER A 475 19.81 -31.81 42.44
C SER A 475 18.99 -32.97 41.79
N GLY A 476 19.31 -33.22 40.53
CA GLY A 476 19.63 -34.53 40.09
C GLY A 476 18.81 -35.20 39.01
N GLY A 477 19.44 -35.50 37.88
CA GLY A 477 19.23 -36.79 37.25
C GLY A 477 18.88 -36.82 35.75
N GLU A 478 19.84 -36.81 34.88
CA GLU A 478 19.79 -37.56 33.60
C GLU A 478 19.89 -39.06 33.92
N PRO A 479 19.47 -40.00 33.03
CA PRO A 479 20.39 -40.55 32.08
C PRO A 479 19.85 -40.95 30.70
N SER A 480 20.72 -40.77 29.72
CA SER A 480 21.15 -41.54 28.55
C SER A 480 20.53 -42.91 28.19
N GLY A 481 20.44 -43.16 26.87
CA GLY A 481 20.45 -44.45 26.17
C GLY A 481 19.58 -44.37 24.93
N GLY A 482 19.99 -44.43 23.71
CA GLY A 482 20.91 -45.34 23.05
C GLY A 482 20.11 -46.39 22.27
N GLY A 483 20.25 -46.46 20.94
CA GLY A 483 19.74 -47.60 20.17
C GLY A 483 19.56 -47.34 18.67
N ASP A 484 20.59 -47.65 17.92
CA ASP A 484 20.61 -47.86 16.47
C ASP A 484 19.61 -48.92 16.00
N ASN A 485 19.06 -48.83 14.78
CA ASN A 485 19.32 -49.83 13.72
C ASN A 485 18.62 -49.49 12.38
N SER A 486 19.42 -49.29 11.39
CA SER A 486 19.55 -49.88 10.06
C SER A 486 18.32 -50.46 9.33
N GLY A 487 18.21 -50.09 8.05
CA GLY A 487 18.13 -51.06 6.96
C GLY A 487 16.92 -51.03 6.06
N GLY A 488 17.15 -50.78 4.77
CA GLY A 488 16.43 -51.47 3.72
C GLY A 488 15.71 -50.66 2.65
N GLU A 489 16.38 -50.27 1.59
CA GLU A 489 15.77 -50.25 0.25
C GLU A 489 15.47 -51.71 -0.22
N PRO A 490 14.52 -51.92 -1.16
CA PRO A 490 14.90 -51.90 -2.56
C PRO A 490 13.83 -51.42 -3.58
N SER A 491 14.35 -50.78 -4.62
CA SER A 491 14.13 -50.88 -6.08
C SER A 491 12.91 -51.58 -6.71
N GLY A 492 12.45 -50.95 -7.82
CA GLY A 492 11.82 -51.53 -8.99
C GLY A 492 10.42 -50.97 -9.26
N GLY A 493 10.12 -50.28 -10.34
CA GLY A 493 10.28 -50.60 -11.72
C GLY A 493 8.92 -50.66 -12.39
N GLY A 494 8.72 -49.96 -13.52
CA GLY A 494 7.78 -50.37 -14.55
C GLY A 494 6.63 -49.48 -14.88
N GLU A 495 6.76 -48.70 -15.92
CA GLU A 495 5.92 -48.47 -17.10
C GLU A 495 4.38 -48.60 -17.00
N SER A 496 3.67 -47.51 -17.35
CA SER A 496 2.93 -47.35 -18.61
C SER A 496 2.38 -45.91 -18.70
#